data_00b37eef7e2e5e8b7f843651bb44749c
#
_entry.id   00b37eef7e2e5e8b7f843651bb44749c
#
_cell.length_a   1.000
_cell.length_b   1.000
_cell.length_c   1.000
_cell.angle_alpha   90.00
_cell.angle_beta   90.00
_cell.angle_gamma   90.00
#
_symmetry.space_group_name_H-M   'P 1'
#
loop_
_entity.id
_entity.type
_entity.pdbx_description
1 polymer ?
#
loop_
_entity_poly.entity_id
_entity_poly.type
_entity_poly.pdbx_seq_one_letter_code
_entity_poly.pdbx_strand_id
1 'polypeptide(L)'
;MEIRRLRLLREFADRGSIGAVAEAMHMTPSAVSQQLKVLAGEAGVELLEPDGRRIRLTPAGQALVLRADEVIAAVDRAQEEMASYSSGHSMVRLAMFPSGASLLLPAVLDKAAESGIDVTAFHLDVGYPEAPPALADFDIVVTHRDERMPAVTDPRVHVAELMREPLDVIVSGSSDLAHRRTIDVTDLADRDWISVEGGFPVDDVLLSISALTGVAPRVTQRMLDFTTIEALVAADHGIALMPRFAARHPGVVPLELKGVRAARVYESLTRPRPRKAVSAIEDHLREAVTGLPGRESPRGSAASAADKEGNQPEGDAE
;
A
#
# COMPACT_ATOMS: atom_id res chain seq x y z
N MET A 1 -5.27 26.90 20.45
CA MET A 1 -4.53 26.23 19.34
C MET A 1 -5.26 26.48 18.03
N GLU A 2 -4.58 27.03 17.02
CA GLU A 2 -5.15 27.27 15.70
C GLU A 2 -4.95 26.06 14.79
N ILE A 3 -5.94 25.77 13.94
CA ILE A 3 -5.90 24.62 13.04
C ILE A 3 -4.70 24.64 12.09
N ARG A 4 -4.28 25.85 11.65
CA ARG A 4 -3.10 26.00 10.80
C ARG A 4 -1.83 25.49 11.46
N ARG A 5 -1.65 25.71 12.75
CA ARG A 5 -0.49 25.20 13.52
C ARG A 5 -0.58 23.69 13.73
N LEU A 6 -1.78 23.15 13.93
CA LEU A 6 -1.99 21.70 13.99
C LEU A 6 -1.62 21.04 12.65
N ARG A 7 -2.00 21.65 11.51
CA ARG A 7 -1.57 21.18 10.18
C ARG A 7 -0.04 21.20 10.04
N LEU A 8 0.65 22.26 10.47
CA LEU A 8 2.12 22.29 10.44
C LEU A 8 2.77 21.18 11.28
N LEU A 9 2.21 20.86 12.44
CA LEU A 9 2.69 19.77 13.29
C LEU A 9 2.48 18.42 12.61
N ARG A 10 1.33 18.21 11.97
CA ARG A 10 1.04 17.00 11.17
C ARG A 10 2.03 16.86 10.01
N GLU A 11 2.21 17.93 9.24
CA GLU A 11 3.18 17.94 8.13
C GLU A 11 4.60 17.61 8.60
N PHE A 12 4.99 18.10 9.79
CA PHE A 12 6.28 17.76 10.37
C PHE A 12 6.36 16.27 10.73
N ALA A 13 5.29 15.69 11.26
CA ALA A 13 5.22 14.25 11.57
C ALA A 13 5.34 13.39 10.31
N ASP A 14 4.77 13.85 9.18
CA ASP A 14 4.77 13.11 7.92
C ASP A 14 6.10 13.25 7.16
N ARG A 15 6.71 14.45 7.17
CA ARG A 15 7.87 14.78 6.33
C ARG A 15 9.21 14.75 7.08
N GLY A 16 9.20 14.72 8.39
CA GLY A 16 10.38 14.55 9.25
C GLY A 16 11.35 15.73 9.32
N SER A 17 11.10 16.87 8.63
CA SER A 17 11.99 18.03 8.71
C SER A 17 11.28 19.36 8.49
N ILE A 18 11.77 20.41 9.17
CA ILE A 18 11.28 21.80 9.01
C ILE A 18 11.41 22.29 7.56
N GLY A 19 12.49 21.91 6.88
CA GLY A 19 12.71 22.29 5.47
C GLY A 19 11.65 21.71 4.55
N ALA A 20 11.36 20.43 4.66
CA ALA A 20 10.33 19.77 3.86
C ALA A 20 8.92 20.31 4.14
N VAL A 21 8.61 20.63 5.41
CA VAL A 21 7.35 21.31 5.77
C VAL A 21 7.27 22.70 5.13
N ALA A 22 8.37 23.45 5.19
CA ALA A 22 8.42 24.82 4.63
C ALA A 22 8.16 24.80 3.11
N GLU A 23 8.77 23.86 2.40
CA GLU A 23 8.56 23.65 0.97
C GLU A 23 7.09 23.29 0.66
N ALA A 24 6.56 22.27 1.32
CA ALA A 24 5.19 21.79 1.11
C ALA A 24 4.11 22.85 1.43
N MET A 25 4.38 23.68 2.46
CA MET A 25 3.44 24.70 2.92
C MET A 25 3.70 26.10 2.32
N HIS A 26 4.65 26.21 1.39
CA HIS A 26 5.08 27.49 0.77
C HIS A 26 5.42 28.54 1.82
N MET A 27 6.20 28.16 2.81
CA MET A 27 6.65 29.00 3.92
C MET A 27 8.18 29.03 4.01
N THR A 28 8.73 29.96 4.81
CA THR A 28 10.16 29.88 5.16
C THR A 28 10.38 28.93 6.34
N PRO A 29 11.54 28.24 6.43
CA PRO A 29 11.85 27.38 7.56
C PRO A 29 11.77 28.10 8.92
N SER A 30 12.15 29.36 8.98
CA SER A 30 12.04 30.21 10.18
C SER A 30 10.57 30.43 10.59
N ALA A 31 9.67 30.68 9.61
CA ALA A 31 8.25 30.86 9.89
C ALA A 31 7.60 29.56 10.40
N VAL A 32 7.93 28.41 9.82
CA VAL A 32 7.46 27.10 10.31
C VAL A 32 7.93 26.86 11.75
N SER A 33 9.24 27.05 12.02
CA SER A 33 9.81 26.90 13.36
C SER A 33 9.13 27.80 14.38
N GLN A 34 8.88 29.05 14.02
CA GLN A 34 8.18 30.01 14.88
C GLN A 34 6.74 29.56 15.20
N GLN A 35 5.98 29.10 14.19
CA GLN A 35 4.60 28.64 14.38
C GLN A 35 4.54 27.37 15.26
N LEU A 36 5.47 26.43 15.09
CA LEU A 36 5.56 25.24 15.93
C LEU A 36 5.95 25.58 17.37
N LYS A 37 6.84 26.57 17.57
CA LYS A 37 7.18 27.08 18.90
C LYS A 37 5.97 27.76 19.58
N VAL A 38 5.18 28.54 18.84
CA VAL A 38 3.94 29.11 19.35
C VAL A 38 2.96 28.03 19.77
N LEU A 39 2.82 26.96 18.94
CA LEU A 39 1.97 25.82 19.26
C LEU A 39 2.44 25.11 20.56
N ALA A 40 3.74 24.92 20.76
CA ALA A 40 4.30 24.36 21.98
C ALA A 40 3.95 25.22 23.20
N GLY A 41 4.07 26.57 23.08
CA GLY A 41 3.63 27.50 24.12
C GLY A 41 2.13 27.40 24.42
N GLU A 42 1.27 27.27 23.42
CA GLU A 42 -0.16 27.08 23.60
C GLU A 42 -0.52 25.71 24.22
N ALA A 43 0.28 24.68 23.94
CA ALA A 43 0.13 23.34 24.53
C ALA A 43 0.70 23.25 25.95
N GLY A 44 1.57 24.21 26.35
CA GLY A 44 2.24 24.24 27.64
C GLY A 44 3.34 23.19 27.81
N VAL A 45 3.77 22.54 26.70
CA VAL A 45 4.80 21.50 26.69
C VAL A 45 5.63 21.58 25.40
N GLU A 46 6.89 21.13 25.46
CA GLU A 46 7.70 21.00 24.27
C GLU A 46 7.16 19.87 23.38
N LEU A 47 6.97 20.21 22.10
CA LEU A 47 6.46 19.27 21.09
C LEU A 47 7.57 18.70 20.21
N LEU A 48 8.71 19.38 20.15
CA LEU A 48 9.89 19.03 19.38
C LEU A 48 11.12 19.02 20.26
N GLU A 49 12.05 18.12 19.99
CA GLU A 49 13.33 18.03 20.68
C GLU A 49 14.48 17.77 19.70
N PRO A 50 15.71 18.17 20.04
CA PRO A 50 16.88 17.84 19.23
C PRO A 50 17.13 16.33 19.19
N ASP A 51 17.53 15.83 18.02
CA ASP A 51 17.99 14.47 17.80
C ASP A 51 19.26 14.50 16.93
N GLY A 52 20.38 14.71 17.58
CA GLY A 52 21.67 14.96 16.93
C GLY A 52 21.63 16.24 16.07
N ARG A 53 21.74 16.07 14.75
CA ARG A 53 21.62 17.18 13.78
C ARG A 53 20.20 17.40 13.27
N ARG A 54 19.26 16.59 13.74
CA ARG A 54 17.85 16.64 13.35
C ARG A 54 16.98 17.09 14.52
N ILE A 55 15.71 17.24 14.23
CA ILE A 55 14.68 17.53 15.23
C ILE A 55 13.65 16.40 15.09
N ARG A 56 13.14 15.92 16.22
CA ARG A 56 12.08 14.91 16.26
C ARG A 56 10.94 15.37 17.17
N LEU A 57 9.80 14.69 17.06
CA LEU A 57 8.68 14.87 17.97
C LEU A 57 9.00 14.31 19.35
N THR A 58 8.64 15.04 20.39
CA THR A 58 8.57 14.50 21.75
C THR A 58 7.39 13.52 21.88
N PRO A 59 7.30 12.71 22.95
CA PRO A 59 6.09 11.94 23.24
C PRO A 59 4.82 12.79 23.30
N ALA A 60 4.91 14.02 23.83
CA ALA A 60 3.78 14.96 23.83
C ALA A 60 3.45 15.46 22.40
N GLY A 61 4.48 15.71 21.58
CA GLY A 61 4.32 16.03 20.17
C GLY A 61 3.59 14.93 19.41
N GLN A 62 4.00 13.68 19.59
CA GLN A 62 3.35 12.52 18.98
C GLN A 62 1.87 12.39 19.41
N ALA A 63 1.59 12.54 20.70
CA ALA A 63 0.23 12.53 21.22
C ALA A 63 -0.62 13.67 20.63
N LEU A 64 -0.05 14.87 20.49
CA LEU A 64 -0.77 16.01 19.90
C LEU A 64 -1.01 15.79 18.40
N VAL A 65 -0.11 15.15 17.64
CA VAL A 65 -0.31 14.80 16.23
C VAL A 65 -1.56 13.93 16.06
N LEU A 66 -1.75 12.90 16.90
CA LEU A 66 -2.96 12.05 16.84
C LEU A 66 -4.25 12.86 17.04
N ARG A 67 -4.24 13.83 17.95
CA ARG A 67 -5.40 14.71 18.18
C ARG A 67 -5.57 15.75 17.07
N ALA A 68 -4.46 16.23 16.51
CA ALA A 68 -4.48 17.12 15.36
C ALA A 68 -5.12 16.44 14.15
N ASP A 69 -4.80 15.18 13.87
CA ASP A 69 -5.42 14.41 12.80
C ASP A 69 -6.95 14.31 12.97
N GLU A 70 -7.46 14.08 14.19
CA GLU A 70 -8.90 14.06 14.48
C GLU A 70 -9.58 15.40 14.21
N VAL A 71 -8.97 16.50 14.65
CA VAL A 71 -9.50 17.86 14.47
C VAL A 71 -9.49 18.25 12.99
N ILE A 72 -8.38 17.99 12.30
CA ILE A 72 -8.22 18.29 10.88
C ILE A 72 -9.25 17.49 10.06
N ALA A 73 -9.40 16.18 10.32
CA ALA A 73 -10.40 15.36 9.66
C ALA A 73 -11.83 15.87 9.88
N ALA A 74 -12.16 16.40 11.08
CA ALA A 74 -13.46 16.98 11.33
C ALA A 74 -13.71 18.26 10.52
N VAL A 75 -12.68 19.11 10.41
CA VAL A 75 -12.77 20.34 9.58
C VAL A 75 -12.87 20.01 8.10
N ASP A 76 -12.08 19.06 7.62
CA ASP A 76 -12.08 18.66 6.20
C ASP A 76 -13.45 18.07 5.81
N ARG A 77 -14.08 17.24 6.69
CA ARG A 77 -15.47 16.77 6.47
C ARG A 77 -16.49 17.91 6.45
N ALA A 78 -16.38 18.90 7.34
CA ALA A 78 -17.27 20.05 7.35
C ALA A 78 -17.10 20.90 6.07
N GLN A 79 -15.88 21.06 5.59
CA GLN A 79 -15.61 21.76 4.33
C GLN A 79 -16.18 21.01 3.12
N GLU A 80 -16.05 19.68 3.08
CA GLU A 80 -16.64 18.84 2.03
C GLU A 80 -18.18 18.96 2.03
N GLU A 81 -18.80 18.88 3.22
CA GLU A 81 -20.24 19.05 3.33
C GLU A 81 -20.70 20.42 2.83
N MET A 82 -20.00 21.50 3.16
CA MET A 82 -20.31 22.82 2.65
C MET A 82 -20.07 22.94 1.14
N ALA A 83 -19.02 22.32 0.62
CA ALA A 83 -18.73 22.31 -0.82
C ALA A 83 -19.83 21.61 -1.63
N SER A 84 -20.44 20.55 -1.09
CA SER A 84 -21.55 19.84 -1.74
C SER A 84 -22.78 20.71 -1.99
N TYR A 85 -23.00 21.74 -1.18
CA TYR A 85 -24.07 22.72 -1.39
C TYR A 85 -23.75 23.75 -2.46
N SER A 86 -22.47 23.93 -2.82
CA SER A 86 -22.05 24.99 -3.74
C SER A 86 -21.62 24.50 -5.13
N SER A 87 -20.88 23.40 -5.22
CA SER A 87 -20.29 22.91 -6.48
C SER A 87 -20.75 21.51 -6.88
N GLY A 88 -21.31 20.73 -5.97
CA GLY A 88 -21.81 19.37 -6.25
C GLY A 88 -20.72 18.33 -6.53
N HIS A 89 -19.44 18.70 -6.54
CA HIS A 89 -18.32 17.79 -6.83
C HIS A 89 -17.31 17.77 -5.68
N SER A 90 -16.87 16.58 -5.31
CA SER A 90 -15.78 16.35 -4.37
C SER A 90 -14.55 15.87 -5.12
N MET A 91 -13.37 16.36 -4.76
CA MET A 91 -12.10 15.91 -5.36
C MET A 91 -11.35 14.95 -4.46
N VAL A 92 -10.82 13.85 -5.02
CA VAL A 92 -9.98 12.87 -4.33
C VAL A 92 -8.65 12.70 -5.07
N ARG A 93 -7.53 12.80 -4.34
CA ARG A 93 -6.19 12.55 -4.85
C ARG A 93 -5.80 11.11 -4.51
N LEU A 94 -5.65 10.29 -5.54
CA LEU A 94 -5.38 8.86 -5.44
C LEU A 94 -3.98 8.55 -5.97
N ALA A 95 -3.10 7.98 -5.14
CA ALA A 95 -1.82 7.45 -5.58
C ALA A 95 -1.89 5.93 -5.72
N MET A 96 -1.33 5.37 -6.79
CA MET A 96 -1.31 3.95 -7.06
C MET A 96 -0.01 3.53 -7.73
N PHE A 97 0.50 2.33 -7.40
CA PHE A 97 1.59 1.74 -8.16
C PHE A 97 1.12 1.32 -9.57
N PRO A 98 2.01 1.31 -10.60
CA PRO A 98 1.61 1.25 -12.01
C PRO A 98 0.73 0.04 -12.39
N SER A 99 1.11 -1.18 -11.95
CA SER A 99 0.33 -2.38 -12.31
C SER A 99 -1.02 -2.45 -11.60
N GLY A 100 -1.14 -1.90 -10.38
CA GLY A 100 -2.41 -1.75 -9.68
C GLY A 100 -3.31 -0.72 -10.35
N ALA A 101 -2.74 0.40 -10.80
CA ALA A 101 -3.47 1.41 -11.56
C ALA A 101 -4.02 0.84 -12.87
N SER A 102 -3.19 0.13 -13.65
CA SER A 102 -3.65 -0.52 -14.90
C SER A 102 -4.77 -1.52 -14.69
N LEU A 103 -4.84 -2.14 -13.52
CA LEU A 103 -5.84 -3.15 -13.19
C LEU A 103 -7.16 -2.56 -12.70
N LEU A 104 -7.10 -1.57 -11.81
CA LEU A 104 -8.26 -1.11 -11.04
C LEU A 104 -8.76 0.27 -11.43
N LEU A 105 -7.87 1.17 -11.88
CA LEU A 105 -8.20 2.59 -12.06
C LEU A 105 -9.32 2.83 -13.08
N PRO A 106 -9.43 2.13 -14.23
CA PRO A 106 -10.52 2.35 -15.17
C PRO A 106 -11.90 2.17 -14.51
N ALA A 107 -12.12 1.05 -13.82
CA ALA A 107 -13.39 0.77 -13.16
C ALA A 107 -13.68 1.74 -11.99
N VAL A 108 -12.62 2.17 -11.28
CA VAL A 108 -12.76 3.14 -10.19
C VAL A 108 -13.18 4.51 -10.73
N LEU A 109 -12.59 4.96 -11.85
CA LEU A 109 -12.93 6.26 -12.45
C LEU A 109 -14.36 6.27 -13.00
N ASP A 110 -14.82 5.17 -13.64
CA ASP A 110 -16.20 5.04 -14.11
C ASP A 110 -17.19 5.23 -12.95
N LYS A 111 -16.98 4.51 -11.84
CA LYS A 111 -17.83 4.60 -10.64
C LYS A 111 -17.73 5.95 -9.92
N ALA A 112 -16.54 6.54 -9.89
CA ALA A 112 -16.33 7.88 -9.33
C ALA A 112 -17.15 8.93 -10.09
N ALA A 113 -17.16 8.86 -11.43
CA ALA A 113 -17.96 9.74 -12.28
C ALA A 113 -19.46 9.58 -12.01
N GLU A 114 -19.96 8.35 -11.88
CA GLU A 114 -21.36 8.05 -11.51
C GLU A 114 -21.73 8.65 -10.13
N SER A 115 -20.76 8.72 -9.22
CA SER A 115 -20.94 9.23 -7.86
C SER A 115 -20.71 10.74 -7.73
N GLY A 116 -20.38 11.45 -8.85
CA GLY A 116 -20.04 12.87 -8.83
C GLY A 116 -18.75 13.21 -8.08
N ILE A 117 -17.78 12.28 -8.10
CA ILE A 117 -16.48 12.46 -7.45
C ILE A 117 -15.40 12.59 -8.52
N ASP A 118 -14.68 13.72 -8.49
CA ASP A 118 -13.52 13.94 -9.34
C ASP A 118 -12.29 13.27 -8.72
N VAL A 119 -11.67 12.34 -9.46
CA VAL A 119 -10.45 11.65 -9.02
C VAL A 119 -9.26 12.11 -9.84
N THR A 120 -8.22 12.61 -9.17
CA THR A 120 -6.91 12.83 -9.78
C THR A 120 -5.97 11.73 -9.35
N ALA A 121 -5.59 10.86 -10.29
CA ALA A 121 -4.74 9.71 -10.02
C ALA A 121 -3.27 9.99 -10.36
N PHE A 122 -2.36 9.44 -9.56
CA PHE A 122 -0.92 9.56 -9.71
C PHE A 122 -0.25 8.20 -9.62
N HIS A 123 0.81 7.99 -10.40
CA HIS A 123 1.67 6.85 -10.21
C HIS A 123 2.61 7.09 -9.01
N LEU A 124 2.60 6.15 -8.07
CA LEU A 124 3.52 6.12 -6.93
C LEU A 124 3.96 4.66 -6.72
N ASP A 125 5.20 4.37 -7.08
CA ASP A 125 5.81 3.05 -6.91
C ASP A 125 6.95 3.18 -5.91
N VAL A 126 6.64 2.96 -4.66
CA VAL A 126 7.57 3.06 -3.53
C VAL A 126 7.54 1.76 -2.71
N GLY A 127 8.61 1.48 -1.99
CA GLY A 127 8.62 0.37 -1.04
C GLY A 127 7.49 0.49 -0.02
N TYR A 128 7.00 -0.63 0.49
CA TYR A 128 5.86 -0.65 1.40
C TYR A 128 6.04 0.24 2.65
N PRO A 129 7.23 0.31 3.29
CA PRO A 129 7.46 1.21 4.43
C PRO A 129 7.38 2.71 4.08
N GLU A 130 7.60 3.07 2.83
CA GLU A 130 7.57 4.45 2.33
C GLU A 130 6.17 4.92 1.91
N ALA A 131 5.20 4.01 1.83
CA ALA A 131 3.83 4.33 1.40
C ALA A 131 3.04 5.20 2.40
N PRO A 132 3.07 4.98 3.73
CA PRO A 132 2.31 5.79 4.68
C PRO A 132 2.63 7.29 4.67
N PRO A 133 3.89 7.74 4.56
CA PRO A 133 4.23 9.16 4.44
C PRO A 133 3.58 9.86 3.24
N ALA A 134 3.26 9.13 2.16
CA ALA A 134 2.61 9.70 0.98
C ALA A 134 1.18 10.23 1.27
N LEU A 135 0.57 9.83 2.39
CA LEU A 135 -0.70 10.43 2.87
C LEU A 135 -0.57 11.91 3.27
N ALA A 136 0.63 12.48 3.24
CA ALA A 136 0.81 13.94 3.30
C ALA A 136 0.30 14.63 2.03
N ASP A 137 0.42 13.97 0.88
CA ASP A 137 0.12 14.54 -0.43
C ASP A 137 -1.12 13.93 -1.10
N PHE A 138 -1.60 12.76 -0.63
CA PHE A 138 -2.71 12.01 -1.22
C PHE A 138 -3.78 11.66 -0.18
N ASP A 139 -5.03 11.59 -0.62
CA ASP A 139 -6.16 11.17 0.21
C ASP A 139 -6.16 9.64 0.39
N ILE A 140 -5.79 8.92 -0.67
CA ILE A 140 -5.70 7.46 -0.71
C ILE A 140 -4.37 7.08 -1.36
N VAL A 141 -3.67 6.13 -0.75
CA VAL A 141 -2.50 5.48 -1.33
C VAL A 141 -2.81 4.00 -1.49
N VAL A 142 -2.89 3.52 -2.71
CA VAL A 142 -2.96 2.09 -3.00
C VAL A 142 -1.55 1.56 -3.18
N THR A 143 -1.15 0.67 -2.30
CA THR A 143 0.18 0.05 -2.25
C THR A 143 0.07 -1.46 -2.22
N HIS A 144 1.20 -2.14 -2.17
CA HIS A 144 1.26 -3.60 -2.03
C HIS A 144 2.43 -4.02 -1.15
N ARG A 145 2.26 -5.15 -0.47
CA ARG A 145 3.32 -5.81 0.31
C ARG A 145 3.43 -7.29 -0.06
N ASP A 146 4.56 -7.89 0.28
CA ASP A 146 4.65 -9.36 0.32
C ASP A 146 3.64 -9.91 1.33
N GLU A 147 2.93 -10.99 0.97
CA GLU A 147 1.93 -11.61 1.86
C GLU A 147 2.50 -12.11 3.20
N ARG A 148 3.82 -12.29 3.29
CA ARG A 148 4.54 -12.73 4.49
C ARG A 148 4.90 -11.58 5.43
N MET A 149 4.89 -10.35 4.92
CA MET A 149 5.12 -9.16 5.74
C MET A 149 3.85 -8.77 6.49
N PRO A 150 3.96 -8.28 7.74
CA PRO A 150 2.81 -7.72 8.45
C PRO A 150 2.34 -6.42 7.79
N ALA A 151 1.05 -6.12 7.93
CA ALA A 151 0.53 -4.81 7.56
C ALA A 151 1.12 -3.69 8.44
N VAL A 152 1.16 -2.48 7.90
CA VAL A 152 1.57 -1.28 8.66
C VAL A 152 0.69 -1.13 9.90
N THR A 153 1.34 -0.87 11.03
CA THR A 153 0.67 -0.61 12.31
C THR A 153 1.02 0.82 12.76
N ASP A 154 0.28 1.78 12.25
CA ASP A 154 0.37 3.19 12.62
C ASP A 154 -1.03 3.70 12.97
N PRO A 155 -1.27 4.25 14.18
CA PRO A 155 -2.58 4.77 14.58
C PRO A 155 -3.05 5.94 13.71
N ARG A 156 -2.18 6.54 12.91
CA ARG A 156 -2.47 7.62 11.97
C ARG A 156 -2.85 7.14 10.57
N VAL A 157 -2.80 5.83 10.35
CA VAL A 157 -3.08 5.20 9.05
C VAL A 157 -4.16 4.16 9.22
N HIS A 158 -5.22 4.28 8.43
CA HIS A 158 -6.19 3.21 8.25
C HIS A 158 -5.74 2.36 7.08
N VAL A 159 -5.54 1.06 7.31
CA VAL A 159 -5.13 0.08 6.30
C VAL A 159 -6.31 -0.83 6.01
N ALA A 160 -6.71 -0.91 4.74
CA ALA A 160 -7.72 -1.86 4.30
C ALA A 160 -7.14 -2.78 3.22
N GLU A 161 -7.17 -4.08 3.49
CA GLU A 161 -6.79 -5.08 2.49
C GLU A 161 -7.81 -5.10 1.35
N LEU A 162 -7.34 -4.97 0.11
CA LEU A 162 -8.16 -5.00 -1.09
C LEU A 162 -8.20 -6.40 -1.71
N MET A 163 -7.03 -6.98 -1.96
CA MET A 163 -6.93 -8.32 -2.54
C MET A 163 -5.57 -8.95 -2.32
N ARG A 164 -5.52 -10.27 -2.46
CA ARG A 164 -4.30 -11.06 -2.60
C ARG A 164 -4.11 -11.42 -4.08
N GLU A 165 -2.94 -11.13 -4.65
CA GLU A 165 -2.57 -11.48 -6.00
C GLU A 165 -1.39 -12.45 -6.01
N PRO A 166 -1.56 -13.68 -6.53
CA PRO A 166 -0.46 -14.63 -6.69
C PRO A 166 0.62 -14.10 -7.63
N LEU A 167 1.86 -14.51 -7.40
CA LEU A 167 2.96 -14.36 -8.34
C LEU A 167 3.15 -15.67 -9.10
N ASP A 168 3.10 -15.60 -10.42
CA ASP A 168 3.33 -16.72 -11.30
C ASP A 168 4.73 -16.62 -11.93
N VAL A 169 5.31 -17.75 -12.31
CA VAL A 169 6.52 -17.76 -13.15
C VAL A 169 6.07 -17.59 -14.58
N ILE A 170 6.59 -16.60 -15.29
CA ILE A 170 6.39 -16.45 -16.73
C ILE A 170 7.58 -16.99 -17.48
N VAL A 171 7.29 -17.74 -18.55
CA VAL A 171 8.28 -18.33 -19.45
C VAL A 171 7.96 -17.95 -20.89
N SER A 172 8.96 -18.02 -21.79
CA SER A 172 8.71 -17.87 -23.23
C SER A 172 7.74 -18.96 -23.74
N GLY A 173 6.87 -18.61 -24.68
CA GLY A 173 6.03 -19.56 -25.38
C GLY A 173 6.80 -20.66 -26.12
N SER A 174 8.09 -20.44 -26.42
CA SER A 174 9.02 -21.42 -27.02
C SER A 174 9.78 -22.28 -25.99
N SER A 175 9.65 -21.98 -24.70
CA SER A 175 10.33 -22.70 -23.62
C SER A 175 9.87 -24.15 -23.50
N ASP A 176 10.78 -25.01 -23.06
CA ASP A 176 10.50 -26.41 -22.68
C ASP A 176 9.45 -26.52 -21.54
N LEU A 177 9.26 -25.45 -20.81
CA LEU A 177 8.29 -25.35 -19.71
C LEU A 177 6.90 -24.89 -20.16
N ALA A 178 6.75 -24.33 -21.35
CA ALA A 178 5.50 -23.67 -21.81
C ALA A 178 4.28 -24.59 -21.88
N HIS A 179 4.47 -25.92 -21.90
CA HIS A 179 3.38 -26.90 -21.89
C HIS A 179 2.84 -27.21 -20.49
N ARG A 180 3.48 -26.73 -19.44
CA ARG A 180 3.08 -26.92 -18.03
C ARG A 180 2.05 -25.88 -17.61
N ARG A 181 1.28 -26.20 -16.58
CA ARG A 181 0.37 -25.27 -15.90
C ARG A 181 0.93 -24.82 -14.55
N THR A 182 1.75 -25.66 -13.94
CA THR A 182 2.36 -25.44 -12.65
C THR A 182 3.85 -25.74 -12.72
N ILE A 183 4.64 -25.11 -11.88
CA ILE A 183 6.08 -25.36 -11.76
C ILE A 183 6.47 -25.38 -10.29
N ASP A 184 7.35 -26.33 -9.92
CA ASP A 184 7.92 -26.39 -8.58
C ASP A 184 9.21 -25.56 -8.49
N VAL A 185 9.51 -25.00 -7.32
CA VAL A 185 10.73 -24.20 -7.10
C VAL A 185 12.00 -24.98 -7.45
N THR A 186 11.99 -26.30 -7.32
CA THR A 186 13.13 -27.18 -7.62
C THR A 186 13.43 -27.25 -9.12
N ASP A 187 12.46 -27.00 -9.98
CA ASP A 187 12.61 -26.97 -11.45
C ASP A 187 13.26 -25.68 -11.98
N LEU A 188 13.52 -24.72 -11.08
CA LEU A 188 13.94 -23.35 -11.42
C LEU A 188 15.42 -23.08 -11.12
N ALA A 189 16.16 -24.03 -10.54
CA ALA A 189 17.49 -23.83 -9.98
C ALA A 189 18.53 -23.37 -11.00
N ASP A 190 18.46 -23.85 -12.26
CA ASP A 190 19.44 -23.58 -13.32
C ASP A 190 18.97 -22.56 -14.36
N ARG A 191 17.92 -21.79 -14.06
CA ARG A 191 17.37 -20.83 -15.02
C ARG A 191 17.93 -19.43 -14.83
N ASP A 192 18.03 -18.70 -15.93
CA ASP A 192 18.30 -17.28 -15.93
C ASP A 192 17.05 -16.50 -15.56
N TRP A 193 17.20 -15.53 -14.66
CA TRP A 193 16.12 -14.74 -14.16
C TRP A 193 16.19 -13.29 -14.62
N ILE A 194 15.02 -12.75 -14.98
CA ILE A 194 14.76 -11.34 -15.12
C ILE A 194 13.92 -10.94 -13.90
N SER A 195 14.39 -10.00 -13.10
CA SER A 195 13.73 -9.61 -11.84
C SER A 195 13.48 -8.12 -11.76
N VAL A 196 12.79 -7.71 -10.72
CA VAL A 196 12.67 -6.32 -10.30
C VAL A 196 13.88 -5.89 -9.47
N GLU A 197 13.97 -4.62 -9.13
CA GLU A 197 14.95 -4.13 -8.17
C GLU A 197 14.70 -4.71 -6.77
N GLY A 198 15.76 -4.75 -5.94
CA GLY A 198 15.65 -5.22 -4.56
C GLY A 198 14.70 -4.37 -3.71
N GLY A 199 13.99 -5.00 -2.77
CA GLY A 199 13.03 -4.33 -1.89
C GLY A 199 11.58 -4.36 -2.37
N PHE A 200 11.31 -4.98 -3.52
CA PHE A 200 9.95 -5.26 -3.99
C PHE A 200 9.56 -6.71 -3.72
N PRO A 201 8.27 -7.02 -3.50
CA PRO A 201 7.79 -8.37 -3.14
C PRO A 201 8.23 -9.48 -4.09
N VAL A 202 8.40 -9.19 -5.38
CA VAL A 202 8.87 -10.15 -6.39
C VAL A 202 10.30 -10.59 -6.10
N ASP A 203 11.21 -9.67 -5.72
CA ASP A 203 12.59 -10.01 -5.39
C ASP A 203 12.69 -10.79 -4.07
N ASP A 204 11.85 -10.47 -3.08
CA ASP A 204 11.78 -11.20 -1.81
C ASP A 204 11.37 -12.68 -2.01
N VAL A 205 10.51 -12.97 -2.99
CA VAL A 205 10.15 -14.35 -3.36
C VAL A 205 11.34 -15.06 -4.01
N LEU A 206 12.14 -14.41 -4.86
CA LEU A 206 13.36 -14.99 -5.42
C LEU A 206 14.38 -15.35 -4.32
N LEU A 207 14.56 -14.50 -3.30
CA LEU A 207 15.40 -14.83 -2.14
C LEU A 207 14.88 -16.06 -1.39
N SER A 208 13.56 -16.21 -1.30
CA SER A 208 12.95 -17.38 -0.68
C SER A 208 13.15 -18.66 -1.49
N ILE A 209 13.08 -18.59 -2.81
CA ILE A 209 13.42 -19.71 -3.70
C ILE A 209 14.88 -20.12 -3.49
N SER A 210 15.80 -19.16 -3.42
CA SER A 210 17.19 -19.46 -3.09
C SER A 210 17.37 -20.19 -1.78
N ALA A 211 16.69 -19.74 -0.74
CA ALA A 211 16.76 -20.38 0.58
C ALA A 211 16.20 -21.80 0.60
N LEU A 212 15.16 -22.09 -0.19
CA LEU A 212 14.53 -23.40 -0.28
C LEU A 212 15.30 -24.39 -1.15
N THR A 213 15.89 -23.93 -2.26
CA THR A 213 16.60 -24.78 -3.22
C THR A 213 18.09 -24.94 -2.91
N GLY A 214 18.65 -24.06 -2.08
CA GLY A 214 20.09 -23.94 -1.85
C GLY A 214 20.87 -23.38 -3.03
N VAL A 215 20.18 -22.92 -4.10
CA VAL A 215 20.79 -22.36 -5.33
C VAL A 215 20.40 -20.91 -5.46
N ALA A 216 21.39 -20.02 -5.57
CA ALA A 216 21.14 -18.61 -5.80
C ALA A 216 20.60 -18.38 -7.23
N PRO A 217 19.44 -17.75 -7.42
CA PRO A 217 18.93 -17.41 -8.75
C PRO A 217 19.94 -16.54 -9.52
N ARG A 218 20.24 -16.93 -10.74
CA ARG A 218 21.12 -16.14 -11.62
C ARG A 218 20.32 -15.00 -12.26
N VAL A 219 20.23 -13.86 -11.59
CA VAL A 219 19.53 -12.68 -12.12
C VAL A 219 20.43 -11.98 -13.14
N THR A 220 20.02 -11.99 -14.39
CA THR A 220 20.75 -11.40 -15.52
C THR A 220 20.33 -9.96 -15.82
N GLN A 221 19.07 -9.62 -15.54
CA GLN A 221 18.49 -8.30 -15.77
C GLN A 221 17.60 -7.87 -14.59
N ARG A 222 17.58 -6.56 -14.30
CA ARG A 222 16.67 -5.97 -13.31
C ARG A 222 15.93 -4.79 -13.94
N MET A 223 14.58 -4.84 -13.92
CA MET A 223 13.68 -3.86 -14.53
C MET A 223 12.49 -3.61 -13.61
N LEU A 224 12.02 -2.37 -13.50
CA LEU A 224 10.80 -2.05 -12.76
C LEU A 224 9.53 -2.20 -13.62
N ASP A 225 9.67 -2.03 -14.94
CA ASP A 225 8.55 -2.12 -15.87
C ASP A 225 8.24 -3.56 -16.28
N PHE A 226 7.08 -4.06 -15.90
CA PHE A 226 6.63 -5.40 -16.24
C PHE A 226 6.46 -5.62 -17.75
N THR A 227 6.13 -4.59 -18.52
CA THR A 227 6.03 -4.70 -20.00
C THR A 227 7.38 -5.04 -20.61
N THR A 228 8.46 -4.42 -20.11
CA THR A 228 9.83 -4.73 -20.52
C THR A 228 10.24 -6.14 -20.09
N ILE A 229 9.89 -6.55 -18.86
CA ILE A 229 10.16 -7.92 -18.39
C ILE A 229 9.48 -8.94 -19.28
N GLU A 230 8.19 -8.79 -19.61
CA GLU A 230 7.47 -9.69 -20.53
C GLU A 230 8.11 -9.77 -21.91
N ALA A 231 8.52 -8.63 -22.47
CA ALA A 231 9.18 -8.60 -23.78
C ALA A 231 10.51 -9.39 -23.78
N LEU A 232 11.30 -9.26 -22.71
CA LEU A 232 12.56 -10.02 -22.55
C LEU A 232 12.28 -11.52 -22.37
N VAL A 233 11.29 -11.90 -21.58
CA VAL A 233 10.89 -13.31 -21.42
C VAL A 233 10.34 -13.87 -22.72
N ALA A 234 9.51 -13.14 -23.46
CA ALA A 234 8.98 -13.57 -24.75
C ALA A 234 10.11 -13.80 -25.80
N ALA A 235 11.21 -13.02 -25.68
CA ALA A 235 12.41 -13.17 -26.50
C ALA A 235 13.40 -14.25 -25.98
N ASP A 236 13.01 -15.03 -24.96
CA ASP A 236 13.77 -16.13 -24.36
C ASP A 236 15.09 -15.71 -23.70
N HIS A 237 15.15 -14.49 -23.13
CA HIS A 237 16.30 -14.02 -22.36
C HIS A 237 16.33 -14.49 -20.90
N GLY A 238 15.33 -15.25 -20.46
CA GLY A 238 15.20 -15.80 -19.12
C GLY A 238 13.74 -15.97 -18.72
N ILE A 239 13.53 -16.34 -17.46
CA ILE A 239 12.21 -16.46 -16.85
C ILE A 239 12.02 -15.32 -15.82
N ALA A 240 10.79 -15.03 -15.44
CA ALA A 240 10.53 -14.02 -14.42
C ALA A 240 9.38 -14.43 -13.48
N LEU A 241 9.38 -13.88 -12.27
CA LEU A 241 8.19 -13.85 -11.41
C LEU A 241 7.39 -12.60 -11.76
N MET A 242 6.09 -12.79 -11.99
CA MET A 242 5.19 -11.65 -12.25
C MET A 242 3.86 -11.82 -11.51
N PRO A 243 3.25 -10.70 -11.12
CA PRO A 243 1.89 -10.71 -10.61
C PRO A 243 0.94 -11.25 -11.69
N ARG A 244 0.04 -12.16 -11.27
CA ARG A 244 -0.85 -12.91 -12.18
C ARG A 244 -1.63 -12.03 -13.16
N PHE A 245 -2.16 -10.90 -12.68
CA PHE A 245 -2.96 -10.00 -13.50
C PHE A 245 -2.13 -8.99 -14.31
N ALA A 246 -0.80 -8.95 -14.10
CA ALA A 246 0.09 -8.08 -14.87
C ALA A 246 0.59 -8.76 -16.15
N ALA A 247 0.67 -10.10 -16.20
CA ALA A 247 1.14 -10.85 -17.38
C ALA A 247 0.09 -10.83 -18.50
N ARG A 248 0.39 -10.13 -19.61
CA ARG A 248 -0.55 -9.92 -20.74
C ARG A 248 0.07 -10.13 -22.11
N HIS A 249 1.40 -10.26 -22.20
CA HIS A 249 2.07 -10.41 -23.49
C HIS A 249 1.78 -11.79 -24.12
N PRO A 250 1.32 -11.87 -25.39
CA PRO A 250 0.91 -13.13 -26.01
C PRO A 250 2.04 -14.14 -26.20
N GLY A 251 3.31 -13.70 -26.14
CA GLY A 251 4.49 -14.55 -26.27
C GLY A 251 4.97 -15.18 -24.97
N VAL A 252 4.30 -14.94 -23.83
CA VAL A 252 4.65 -15.55 -22.54
C VAL A 252 3.56 -16.49 -22.05
N VAL A 253 3.98 -17.50 -21.28
CA VAL A 253 3.08 -18.48 -20.64
C VAL A 253 3.24 -18.35 -19.13
N PRO A 254 2.18 -18.00 -18.36
CA PRO A 254 2.21 -18.00 -16.91
C PRO A 254 2.06 -19.42 -16.37
N LEU A 255 2.92 -19.76 -15.39
CA LEU A 255 2.94 -21.03 -14.67
C LEU A 255 2.72 -20.77 -13.19
N GLU A 256 1.73 -21.43 -12.61
CA GLU A 256 1.48 -21.32 -11.18
C GLU A 256 2.66 -21.88 -10.37
N LEU A 257 3.28 -21.05 -9.53
CA LEU A 257 4.43 -21.43 -8.71
C LEU A 257 3.99 -22.27 -7.50
N LYS A 258 4.61 -23.42 -7.32
CA LYS A 258 4.43 -24.34 -6.18
C LYS A 258 5.68 -24.40 -5.32
N GLY A 259 5.51 -24.85 -4.06
CA GLY A 259 6.62 -25.05 -3.14
C GLY A 259 7.04 -23.80 -2.35
N VAL A 260 6.54 -22.62 -2.69
CA VAL A 260 6.78 -21.37 -1.95
C VAL A 260 5.52 -20.53 -1.87
N ARG A 261 5.38 -19.75 -0.80
CA ARG A 261 4.34 -18.72 -0.73
C ARG A 261 4.79 -17.53 -1.56
N ALA A 262 4.06 -17.24 -2.61
CA ALA A 262 4.39 -16.21 -3.58
C ALA A 262 3.14 -15.42 -3.95
N ALA A 263 2.88 -14.34 -3.22
CA ALA A 263 1.80 -13.42 -3.52
C ALA A 263 2.12 -12.03 -2.97
N ARG A 264 1.51 -11.03 -3.55
CA ARG A 264 1.42 -9.70 -2.97
C ARG A 264 0.00 -9.41 -2.50
N VAL A 265 -0.11 -8.61 -1.46
CA VAL A 265 -1.37 -8.13 -0.92
C VAL A 265 -1.52 -6.66 -1.27
N TYR A 266 -2.60 -6.31 -1.94
CA TYR A 266 -2.96 -4.92 -2.22
C TYR A 266 -3.65 -4.33 -1.00
N GLU A 267 -3.27 -3.13 -0.65
CA GLU A 267 -3.86 -2.40 0.46
C GLU A 267 -4.16 -0.95 0.04
N SER A 268 -5.28 -0.42 0.52
CA SER A 268 -5.53 1.01 0.52
C SER A 268 -5.15 1.59 1.87
N LEU A 269 -4.40 2.67 1.84
CA LEU A 269 -4.03 3.47 3.00
C LEU A 269 -4.80 4.78 2.96
N THR A 270 -5.43 5.16 4.07
CA THR A 270 -6.10 6.45 4.25
C THR A 270 -5.80 7.03 5.63
N ARG A 271 -6.14 8.29 5.86
CA ARG A 271 -6.19 8.82 7.23
C ARG A 271 -7.40 8.24 7.96
N PRO A 272 -7.33 8.04 9.29
CA PRO A 272 -8.50 7.64 10.08
C PRO A 272 -9.64 8.65 9.93
N ARG A 273 -10.88 8.14 9.83
CA ARG A 273 -12.10 8.96 9.66
C ARG A 273 -12.06 9.86 8.44
N PRO A 274 -11.87 9.32 7.24
CA PRO A 274 -11.74 10.07 6.01
C PRO A 274 -13.03 10.83 5.68
N ARG A 275 -12.95 11.74 4.69
CA ARG A 275 -14.10 12.41 4.07
C ARG A 275 -15.01 11.38 3.36
N LYS A 276 -16.28 11.70 3.16
CA LYS A 276 -17.25 10.79 2.50
C LYS A 276 -16.79 10.38 1.09
N ALA A 277 -16.28 11.33 0.29
CA ALA A 277 -15.76 11.02 -1.03
C ALA A 277 -14.59 10.04 -1.00
N VAL A 278 -13.68 10.16 -0.03
CA VAL A 278 -12.55 9.24 0.14
C VAL A 278 -13.06 7.82 0.48
N SER A 279 -14.02 7.71 1.41
CA SER A 279 -14.65 6.42 1.75
C SER A 279 -15.35 5.79 0.54
N ALA A 280 -16.06 6.60 -0.28
CA ALA A 280 -16.71 6.12 -1.48
C ALA A 280 -15.71 5.57 -2.51
N ILE A 281 -14.56 6.24 -2.70
CA ILE A 281 -13.50 5.72 -3.59
C ILE A 281 -12.87 4.44 -3.04
N GLU A 282 -12.71 4.29 -1.71
CA GLU A 282 -12.30 3.01 -1.11
C GLU A 282 -13.30 1.88 -1.40
N ASP A 283 -14.60 2.17 -1.35
CA ASP A 283 -15.64 1.20 -1.70
C ASP A 283 -15.58 0.85 -3.20
N HIS A 284 -15.37 1.83 -4.08
CA HIS A 284 -15.19 1.58 -5.52
C HIS A 284 -13.93 0.74 -5.82
N LEU A 285 -12.84 0.92 -5.06
CA LEU A 285 -11.66 0.06 -5.15
C LEU A 285 -12.00 -1.39 -4.78
N ARG A 286 -12.75 -1.62 -3.69
CA ARG A 286 -13.19 -2.97 -3.27
C ARG A 286 -14.12 -3.61 -4.31
N GLU A 287 -15.03 -2.84 -4.91
CA GLU A 287 -15.92 -3.32 -5.97
C GLU A 287 -15.15 -3.65 -7.25
N ALA A 288 -14.20 -2.80 -7.66
CA ALA A 288 -13.34 -3.06 -8.82
C ALA A 288 -12.57 -4.39 -8.67
N VAL A 289 -12.02 -4.64 -7.48
CA VAL A 289 -11.37 -5.91 -7.15
C VAL A 289 -12.35 -7.08 -7.22
N THR A 290 -13.59 -6.92 -6.78
CA THR A 290 -14.59 -8.00 -6.77
C THR A 290 -14.96 -8.44 -8.19
N GLY A 291 -14.86 -7.56 -9.18
CA GLY A 291 -15.11 -7.83 -10.58
C GLY A 291 -13.98 -8.57 -11.32
N LEU A 292 -12.83 -8.81 -10.68
CA LEU A 292 -11.69 -9.47 -11.35
C LEU A 292 -11.89 -10.97 -11.49
N PRO A 293 -11.56 -11.56 -12.66
CA PRO A 293 -11.63 -13.00 -12.86
C PRO A 293 -10.54 -13.74 -12.05
N GLY A 294 -10.87 -14.89 -11.47
CA GLY A 294 -9.90 -15.78 -10.81
C GLY A 294 -9.44 -15.34 -9.43
N ARG A 295 -10.21 -14.49 -8.75
CA ARG A 295 -9.91 -14.02 -7.39
C ARG A 295 -9.97 -15.16 -6.37
N GLU A 296 -8.90 -15.30 -5.55
CA GLU A 296 -8.99 -15.98 -4.26
C GLU A 296 -9.60 -15.02 -3.23
N SER A 297 -10.70 -15.39 -2.59
CA SER A 297 -11.31 -14.60 -1.51
C SER A 297 -10.31 -14.44 -0.34
N PRO A 298 -10.23 -13.27 0.32
CA PRO A 298 -9.42 -13.10 1.50
C PRO A 298 -9.81 -14.17 2.53
N ARG A 299 -8.81 -14.89 3.08
CA ARG A 299 -9.04 -15.85 4.15
C ARG A 299 -9.57 -15.06 5.33
N GLY A 300 -10.80 -15.36 5.75
CA GLY A 300 -11.43 -14.73 6.89
C GLY A 300 -10.47 -14.67 8.07
N SER A 301 -10.29 -13.50 8.63
CA SER A 301 -9.64 -13.28 9.90
C SER A 301 -10.23 -14.26 10.90
N ALA A 302 -9.39 -15.13 11.46
CA ALA A 302 -9.74 -16.06 12.52
C ALA A 302 -10.12 -15.27 13.78
N ALA A 303 -11.36 -14.82 13.85
CA ALA A 303 -12.02 -14.48 15.10
C ALA A 303 -12.61 -15.77 15.67
N SER A 304 -12.36 -16.00 16.96
CA SER A 304 -12.99 -17.02 17.81
C SER A 304 -12.25 -18.35 17.97
N ALA A 305 -11.23 -18.31 18.81
CA ALA A 305 -10.87 -19.44 19.64
C ALA A 305 -11.01 -19.02 21.13
N ALA A 306 -12.23 -18.75 21.56
CA ALA A 306 -12.56 -18.60 22.98
C ALA A 306 -14.08 -18.82 23.11
N ASP A 307 -14.50 -20.07 23.13
CA ASP A 307 -15.73 -20.55 23.78
C ASP A 307 -15.86 -22.06 23.55
N LYS A 308 -15.08 -22.85 24.26
CA LYS A 308 -15.35 -24.27 24.54
C LYS A 308 -14.59 -24.72 25.79
N GLU A 309 -14.89 -24.12 26.91
CA GLU A 309 -14.71 -24.74 28.22
C GLU A 309 -15.92 -24.43 29.07
N GLY A 310 -16.67 -25.44 29.42
CA GLY A 310 -17.73 -25.32 30.42
C GLY A 310 -19.07 -25.93 30.03
N ASN A 311 -19.15 -27.24 29.93
CA ASN A 311 -20.32 -27.97 30.45
C ASN A 311 -20.03 -29.48 30.53
N GLN A 312 -19.57 -29.95 31.68
CA GLN A 312 -19.78 -31.33 32.08
C GLN A 312 -21.07 -31.41 32.89
N PRO A 313 -22.00 -32.30 32.61
CA PRO A 313 -23.08 -32.62 33.53
C PRO A 313 -22.58 -33.62 34.57
N GLU A 314 -22.74 -33.30 35.86
CA GLU A 314 -22.73 -34.23 36.96
C GLU A 314 -23.89 -35.21 36.74
N GLY A 315 -23.53 -36.48 36.64
CA GLY A 315 -24.48 -37.58 36.68
C GLY A 315 -24.49 -38.19 38.07
N ASP A 316 -25.66 -38.09 38.71
CA ASP A 316 -26.00 -38.83 39.91
C ASP A 316 -25.89 -40.33 39.68
N ALA A 317 -25.29 -40.98 40.64
CA ALA A 317 -25.42 -42.43 40.81
C ALA A 317 -25.79 -42.75 42.26
N GLU A 318 -26.90 -43.38 42.39
CA GLU A 318 -27.11 -44.31 43.51
C GLU A 318 -26.18 -45.50 43.44
#